data_3ab98c5df5af10cacde259e005e92b97
#
_entry.id   3ab98c5df5af10cacde259e005e92b97
#
_cell.length_a   1.000
_cell.length_b   1.000
_cell.length_c   1.000
_cell.angle_alpha   90.00
_cell.angle_beta   90.00
_cell.angle_gamma   90.00
#
_symmetry.space_group_name_H-M   'P 1'
#
loop_
_entity.id
_entity.type
_entity.pdbx_description
1 polymer ?
#
loop_
_entity_poly.entity_id
_entity_poly.type
_entity_poly.pdbx_seq_one_letter_code
_entity_poly.pdbx_strand_id
1 'polypeptide(L)'
;MPARPKIYIPLLILCIISLFWFLGAAPFNTRGEPREAVVAMSMLQDGNWILPVNNGDEIAFKPPMLHWLVAAFSWLLGDISEFTSRLPSALGATGIVLATYGFFSRRNDATVGIIAALITLTCFEMHRAAMTCRVDLLLAAFMVGALMSGHHWAKHGARRLPWLMILLLAGAALTKGPVGVVLPCAVVALYMLTRGKASFLTLLWKFTVVALLGLVPLGLWYWAAYNEPNGGARFLQLIYEENVLRFTGQMTYASHINPWPYNVMTVLTGFLPFSLVLLFMVPLGMKRLWQMRNSVKSTTFAHLRMRFVEAWRSMTDIDAFAFLSFAVIFVFYCIPASKRSVYLLPIYPFLAYFLARYLLWMCDRHPRVLRAFGLTLSVLAFALTIVFIAIRLGWQPAFVNLGHHAAENGAFLQALSTAPVGFSGWLLVVMPALLAVNYCSHNKRPYLFTLTGIVFFLQLSLDGVYIPKIMEVKTDRGVAAAIQQAIPSSATICSYRTDVLEANRMHPFTVNFYLNNRIVPIDKMKPQPKTCYLLVGNDEIKDFQRVYPQYRPRLVWDSQHRSCDDRKVLKLYLINE
;
A
#
# COMPACT_ATOMS: atom_id res chain seq x y z
N MET A 1 -10.99 2.31 -31.31
CA MET A 1 -10.57 0.95 -31.71
C MET A 1 -10.82 0.00 -30.55
N PRO A 2 -11.28 -1.24 -30.77
CA PRO A 2 -11.43 -2.18 -29.66
C PRO A 2 -10.07 -2.45 -29.02
N ALA A 3 -10.05 -2.68 -27.67
CA ALA A 3 -8.83 -3.09 -26.98
C ALA A 3 -8.24 -4.30 -27.70
N ARG A 4 -6.98 -4.21 -28.11
CA ARG A 4 -6.32 -5.30 -28.82
C ARG A 4 -6.10 -6.44 -27.82
N PRO A 5 -6.78 -7.60 -27.95
CA PRO A 5 -6.69 -8.68 -26.96
C PRO A 5 -5.25 -9.17 -26.78
N LYS A 6 -4.43 -9.08 -27.82
CA LYS A 6 -3.01 -9.47 -27.82
C LYS A 6 -2.14 -8.68 -26.83
N ILE A 7 -2.57 -7.49 -26.33
CA ILE A 7 -1.77 -6.65 -25.42
C ILE A 7 -1.97 -7.08 -23.94
N TYR A 8 -3.07 -7.76 -23.59
CA TYR A 8 -3.27 -8.24 -22.22
C TYR A 8 -2.20 -9.24 -21.78
N ILE A 9 -1.75 -10.12 -22.68
CA ILE A 9 -0.74 -11.14 -22.38
C ILE A 9 0.61 -10.50 -22.01
N PRO A 10 1.23 -9.64 -22.85
CA PRO A 10 2.47 -8.96 -22.47
C PRO A 10 2.32 -8.13 -21.19
N LEU A 11 1.19 -7.44 -21.01
CA LEU A 11 0.96 -6.64 -19.80
C LEU A 11 0.83 -7.53 -18.55
N LEU A 12 0.17 -8.68 -18.66
CA LEU A 12 0.10 -9.67 -17.58
C LEU A 12 1.49 -10.24 -17.25
N ILE A 13 2.31 -10.53 -18.27
CA ILE A 13 3.70 -10.99 -18.08
C ILE A 13 4.51 -9.91 -17.34
N LEU A 14 4.38 -8.63 -17.72
CA LEU A 14 5.04 -7.54 -17.01
C LEU A 14 4.57 -7.44 -15.56
N CYS A 15 3.28 -7.60 -15.28
CA CYS A 15 2.77 -7.66 -13.91
C CYS A 15 3.35 -8.83 -13.12
N ILE A 16 3.42 -10.03 -13.73
CA ILE A 16 4.00 -11.22 -13.08
C ILE A 16 5.47 -10.98 -12.74
N ILE A 17 6.25 -10.47 -13.67
CA ILE A 17 7.68 -10.19 -13.44
C ILE A 17 7.86 -9.09 -12.38
N SER A 18 7.06 -8.00 -12.45
CA SER A 18 7.21 -6.86 -11.54
C SER A 18 6.72 -7.13 -10.13
N LEU A 19 5.59 -7.84 -9.97
CA LEU A 19 4.87 -7.89 -8.70
C LEU A 19 4.99 -9.24 -7.98
N PHE A 20 5.35 -10.34 -8.67
CA PHE A 20 5.36 -11.66 -8.05
C PHE A 20 6.76 -12.25 -7.94
N TRP A 21 7.70 -11.89 -8.84
CA TRP A 21 9.01 -12.53 -8.88
C TRP A 21 9.79 -12.36 -7.56
N PHE A 22 9.71 -11.18 -6.95
CA PHE A 22 10.40 -10.86 -5.69
C PHE A 22 9.45 -10.61 -4.52
N LEU A 23 8.18 -11.02 -4.62
CA LEU A 23 7.14 -10.70 -3.64
C LEU A 23 7.48 -11.17 -2.21
N GLY A 24 8.12 -12.33 -2.08
CA GLY A 24 8.56 -12.89 -0.80
C GLY A 24 10.03 -12.63 -0.46
N ALA A 25 10.78 -11.88 -1.30
CA ALA A 25 12.23 -11.75 -1.13
C ALA A 25 12.64 -10.91 0.09
N ALA A 26 11.89 -9.86 0.40
CA ALA A 26 12.15 -9.01 1.55
C ALA A 26 11.40 -9.52 2.79
N PRO A 27 12.07 -9.70 3.95
CA PRO A 27 11.40 -10.09 5.18
C PRO A 27 10.49 -8.99 5.71
N PHE A 28 9.56 -9.34 6.59
CA PHE A 28 8.80 -8.36 7.34
C PHE A 28 9.74 -7.51 8.22
N ASN A 29 9.57 -6.19 8.15
CA ASN A 29 10.46 -5.22 8.81
C ASN A 29 9.71 -4.07 9.49
N THR A 30 8.40 -4.19 9.61
CA THR A 30 7.51 -3.26 10.33
C THR A 30 6.30 -4.01 10.84
N ARG A 31 5.79 -3.68 12.01
CA ARG A 31 4.62 -4.32 12.63
C ARG A 31 3.35 -4.36 11.77
N GLY A 32 3.30 -3.60 10.69
CA GLY A 32 2.07 -3.45 9.92
C GLY A 32 1.70 -4.65 9.06
N GLU A 33 2.69 -5.34 8.48
CA GLU A 33 2.47 -6.54 7.65
C GLU A 33 2.30 -7.80 8.52
N PRO A 34 3.24 -8.11 9.46
CA PRO A 34 3.12 -9.32 10.25
C PRO A 34 1.88 -9.32 11.13
N ARG A 35 1.37 -8.17 11.56
CA ARG A 35 0.08 -8.09 12.27
C ARG A 35 -1.07 -8.67 11.45
N GLU A 36 -1.18 -8.33 10.17
CA GLU A 36 -2.24 -8.88 9.30
C GLU A 36 -1.96 -10.37 8.97
N ALA A 37 -0.69 -10.76 8.83
CA ALA A 37 -0.30 -12.15 8.57
C ALA A 37 -0.57 -13.08 9.78
N VAL A 38 -0.28 -12.62 11.02
CA VAL A 38 -0.56 -13.39 12.25
C VAL A 38 -2.07 -13.61 12.43
N VAL A 39 -2.93 -12.66 12.04
CA VAL A 39 -4.39 -12.88 12.04
C VAL A 39 -4.78 -14.05 11.14
N ALA A 40 -4.23 -14.11 9.91
CA ALA A 40 -4.48 -15.23 9.01
C ALA A 40 -3.89 -16.56 9.54
N MET A 41 -2.75 -16.49 10.23
CA MET A 41 -2.13 -17.64 10.90
C MET A 41 -3.06 -18.17 12.01
N SER A 42 -3.62 -17.30 12.85
CA SER A 42 -4.59 -17.69 13.88
C SER A 42 -5.84 -18.33 13.27
N MET A 43 -6.35 -17.80 12.13
CA MET A 43 -7.47 -18.44 11.42
C MET A 43 -7.18 -19.89 11.04
N LEU A 44 -5.96 -20.16 10.57
CA LEU A 44 -5.56 -21.51 10.17
C LEU A 44 -5.27 -22.43 11.35
N GLN A 45 -4.72 -21.91 12.46
CA GLN A 45 -4.36 -22.67 13.66
C GLN A 45 -5.59 -22.98 14.52
N ASP A 46 -6.44 -21.97 14.77
CA ASP A 46 -7.57 -22.05 15.69
C ASP A 46 -8.87 -22.44 15.00
N GLY A 47 -8.92 -22.40 13.66
CA GLY A 47 -10.13 -22.68 12.89
C GLY A 47 -11.20 -21.58 12.98
N ASN A 48 -10.94 -20.45 13.64
CA ASN A 48 -11.87 -19.33 13.75
C ASN A 48 -11.66 -18.33 12.59
N TRP A 49 -12.52 -18.42 11.57
CA TRP A 49 -12.48 -17.58 10.38
C TRP A 49 -13.33 -16.31 10.50
N ILE A 50 -14.08 -16.16 11.60
CA ILE A 50 -14.99 -15.02 11.81
C ILE A 50 -14.32 -13.94 12.63
N LEU A 51 -13.85 -14.26 13.84
CA LEU A 51 -13.25 -13.31 14.76
C LEU A 51 -12.02 -13.92 15.46
N PRO A 52 -10.92 -14.15 14.72
CA PRO A 52 -9.71 -14.71 15.29
C PRO A 52 -9.07 -13.77 16.29
N VAL A 53 -8.27 -14.33 17.18
CA VAL A 53 -7.49 -13.61 18.18
C VAL A 53 -6.04 -13.54 17.72
N ASN A 54 -5.45 -12.37 17.77
CA ASN A 54 -4.07 -12.08 17.37
C ASN A 54 -3.20 -11.92 18.62
N ASN A 55 -1.97 -12.41 18.63
CA ASN A 55 -1.06 -12.37 19.79
C ASN A 55 -1.69 -12.86 21.09
N GLY A 56 -2.60 -13.80 21.02
CA GLY A 56 -3.24 -14.42 22.18
C GLY A 56 -4.36 -13.62 22.85
N ASP A 57 -4.63 -12.35 22.49
CA ASP A 57 -5.69 -11.56 23.12
C ASP A 57 -6.28 -10.41 22.27
N GLU A 58 -5.64 -10.03 21.18
CA GLU A 58 -6.15 -8.97 20.34
C GLU A 58 -7.21 -9.47 19.36
N ILE A 59 -8.43 -8.98 19.51
CA ILE A 59 -9.52 -9.32 18.59
C ILE A 59 -9.23 -8.70 17.21
N ALA A 60 -9.27 -9.52 16.16
CA ALA A 60 -9.14 -9.06 14.78
C ALA A 60 -10.45 -8.44 14.27
N PHE A 61 -10.75 -7.23 14.72
CA PHE A 61 -12.02 -6.53 14.47
C PHE A 61 -12.16 -5.94 13.06
N LYS A 62 -11.11 -5.94 12.24
CA LYS A 62 -11.20 -5.45 10.86
C LYS A 62 -11.96 -6.42 9.98
N PRO A 63 -12.69 -5.92 8.96
CA PRO A 63 -13.37 -6.80 8.01
C PRO A 63 -12.41 -7.80 7.37
N PRO A 64 -12.84 -9.06 7.14
CA PRO A 64 -11.95 -10.22 7.06
C PRO A 64 -11.37 -10.52 5.67
N MET A 65 -11.76 -9.80 4.61
CA MET A 65 -11.44 -10.17 3.22
C MET A 65 -9.93 -10.40 2.98
N LEU A 66 -9.07 -9.52 3.51
CA LEU A 66 -7.63 -9.70 3.35
C LEU A 66 -7.17 -10.97 4.04
N HIS A 67 -7.58 -11.19 5.28
CA HIS A 67 -7.16 -12.32 6.10
C HIS A 67 -7.67 -13.66 5.51
N TRP A 68 -8.92 -13.67 5.02
CA TRP A 68 -9.46 -14.83 4.31
C TRP A 68 -8.64 -15.19 3.07
N LEU A 69 -8.26 -14.19 2.27
CA LEU A 69 -7.44 -14.44 1.08
C LEU A 69 -6.02 -14.89 1.46
N VAL A 70 -5.38 -14.27 2.46
CA VAL A 70 -4.07 -14.69 2.94
C VAL A 70 -4.14 -16.12 3.46
N ALA A 71 -5.11 -16.44 4.32
CA ALA A 71 -5.29 -17.78 4.87
C ALA A 71 -5.58 -18.82 3.76
N ALA A 72 -6.44 -18.49 2.78
CA ALA A 72 -6.76 -19.39 1.66
C ALA A 72 -5.53 -19.66 0.78
N PHE A 73 -4.76 -18.62 0.42
CA PHE A 73 -3.52 -18.81 -0.35
C PHE A 73 -2.45 -19.57 0.43
N SER A 74 -2.32 -19.30 1.72
CA SER A 74 -1.38 -20.03 2.58
C SER A 74 -1.77 -21.49 2.73
N TRP A 75 -3.05 -21.77 2.90
CA TRP A 75 -3.56 -23.15 2.92
C TRP A 75 -3.31 -23.88 1.59
N LEU A 76 -3.57 -23.22 0.45
CA LEU A 76 -3.36 -23.79 -0.88
C LEU A 76 -1.90 -24.06 -1.20
N LEU A 77 -0.98 -23.20 -0.76
CA LEU A 77 0.46 -23.30 -1.02
C LEU A 77 1.22 -24.04 0.09
N GLY A 78 0.53 -24.41 1.18
CA GLY A 78 1.07 -25.25 2.26
C GLY A 78 1.86 -24.49 3.33
N ASP A 79 2.06 -23.17 3.20
CA ASP A 79 2.81 -22.36 4.16
C ASP A 79 2.31 -20.92 4.21
N ILE A 80 2.41 -20.31 5.41
CA ILE A 80 2.20 -18.89 5.57
C ILE A 80 3.55 -18.17 5.60
N SER A 81 3.78 -17.33 4.59
CA SER A 81 5.04 -16.65 4.34
C SER A 81 4.81 -15.20 3.93
N GLU A 82 5.89 -14.44 3.75
CA GLU A 82 5.84 -13.10 3.19
C GLU A 82 5.19 -13.11 1.80
N PHE A 83 5.48 -14.14 0.99
CA PHE A 83 4.91 -14.32 -0.34
C PHE A 83 3.39 -14.49 -0.28
N THR A 84 2.90 -15.49 0.46
CA THR A 84 1.45 -15.78 0.56
C THR A 84 0.68 -14.65 1.19
N SER A 85 1.28 -13.95 2.16
CA SER A 85 0.68 -12.79 2.84
C SER A 85 0.51 -11.58 1.91
N ARG A 86 1.46 -11.33 1.01
CA ARG A 86 1.42 -10.21 0.05
C ARG A 86 0.64 -10.51 -1.22
N LEU A 87 0.37 -11.79 -1.50
CA LEU A 87 -0.28 -12.25 -2.73
C LEU A 87 -1.61 -11.56 -3.04
N PRO A 88 -2.54 -11.31 -2.08
CA PRO A 88 -3.78 -10.57 -2.34
C PRO A 88 -3.55 -9.15 -2.87
N SER A 89 -2.52 -8.45 -2.36
CA SER A 89 -2.15 -7.11 -2.82
C SER A 89 -1.59 -7.14 -4.25
N ALA A 90 -0.68 -8.06 -4.56
CA ALA A 90 -0.11 -8.21 -5.90
C ALA A 90 -1.17 -8.55 -6.96
N LEU A 91 -2.12 -9.45 -6.63
CA LEU A 91 -3.27 -9.77 -7.48
C LEU A 91 -4.19 -8.56 -7.67
N GLY A 92 -4.47 -7.81 -6.60
CA GLY A 92 -5.25 -6.58 -6.66
C GLY A 92 -4.62 -5.54 -7.58
N ALA A 93 -3.30 -5.32 -7.48
CA ALA A 93 -2.55 -4.42 -8.35
C ALA A 93 -2.60 -4.87 -9.81
N THR A 94 -2.40 -6.17 -10.07
CA THR A 94 -2.52 -6.75 -11.41
C THR A 94 -3.91 -6.48 -11.99
N GLY A 95 -4.95 -6.71 -11.20
CA GLY A 95 -6.34 -6.39 -11.59
C GLY A 95 -6.54 -4.92 -11.96
N ILE A 96 -6.00 -4.00 -11.16
CA ILE A 96 -6.05 -2.54 -11.43
C ILE A 96 -5.34 -2.22 -12.75
N VAL A 97 -4.13 -2.73 -12.98
CA VAL A 97 -3.34 -2.46 -14.19
C VAL A 97 -4.07 -2.95 -15.45
N LEU A 98 -4.55 -4.20 -15.44
CA LEU A 98 -5.29 -4.77 -16.56
C LEU A 98 -6.63 -4.06 -16.81
N ALA A 99 -7.34 -3.68 -15.73
CA ALA A 99 -8.58 -2.90 -15.82
C ALA A 99 -8.31 -1.51 -16.39
N THR A 100 -7.23 -0.84 -15.99
CA THR A 100 -6.80 0.47 -16.51
C THR A 100 -6.58 0.41 -18.01
N TYR A 101 -5.80 -0.57 -18.47
CA TYR A 101 -5.63 -0.79 -19.91
C TYR A 101 -6.97 -1.01 -20.61
N GLY A 102 -7.77 -1.98 -20.15
CA GLY A 102 -9.03 -2.35 -20.78
C GLY A 102 -10.07 -1.24 -20.78
N PHE A 103 -10.11 -0.43 -19.72
CA PHE A 103 -11.06 0.66 -19.58
C PHE A 103 -10.72 1.84 -20.52
N PHE A 104 -9.48 2.32 -20.50
CA PHE A 104 -9.10 3.52 -21.23
C PHE A 104 -8.80 3.25 -22.71
N SER A 105 -8.24 2.08 -23.07
CA SER A 105 -7.99 1.73 -24.47
C SER A 105 -9.27 1.58 -25.31
N ARG A 106 -10.35 1.10 -24.70
CA ARG A 106 -11.65 0.95 -25.40
C ARG A 106 -12.41 2.27 -25.55
N ARG A 107 -12.07 3.27 -24.76
CA ARG A 107 -12.86 4.52 -24.64
C ARG A 107 -12.13 5.75 -25.12
N ASN A 108 -10.81 5.68 -25.26
CA ASN A 108 -9.98 6.76 -25.77
C ASN A 108 -9.10 6.20 -26.92
N ASP A 109 -7.84 5.87 -26.61
CA ASP A 109 -6.87 5.32 -27.54
C ASP A 109 -6.06 4.20 -26.88
N ALA A 110 -5.67 3.20 -27.67
CA ALA A 110 -4.90 2.06 -27.18
C ALA A 110 -3.56 2.48 -26.59
N THR A 111 -2.89 3.47 -27.16
CA THR A 111 -1.60 4.00 -26.68
C THR A 111 -1.75 4.67 -25.33
N VAL A 112 -2.81 5.49 -25.15
CA VAL A 112 -3.13 6.11 -23.86
C VAL A 112 -3.40 5.02 -22.82
N GLY A 113 -4.18 3.99 -23.18
CA GLY A 113 -4.49 2.88 -22.28
C GLY A 113 -3.24 2.10 -21.82
N ILE A 114 -2.31 1.81 -22.74
CA ILE A 114 -1.06 1.11 -22.41
C ILE A 114 -0.18 1.97 -21.50
N ILE A 115 0.05 3.24 -21.86
CA ILE A 115 0.90 4.14 -21.08
C ILE A 115 0.30 4.36 -19.67
N ALA A 116 -1.03 4.55 -19.56
CA ALA A 116 -1.70 4.67 -18.27
C ALA A 116 -1.52 3.40 -17.40
N ALA A 117 -1.65 2.21 -18.00
CA ALA A 117 -1.43 0.95 -17.32
C ALA A 117 0.04 0.78 -16.87
N LEU A 118 1.01 1.13 -17.72
CA LEU A 118 2.43 1.07 -17.39
C LEU A 118 2.79 2.08 -16.27
N ILE A 119 2.27 3.30 -16.32
CA ILE A 119 2.42 4.27 -15.23
C ILE A 119 1.81 3.72 -13.94
N THR A 120 0.62 3.13 -14.00
CA THR A 120 -0.03 2.53 -12.82
C THR A 120 0.78 1.39 -12.25
N LEU A 121 1.41 0.55 -13.07
CA LEU A 121 2.28 -0.55 -12.64
C LEU A 121 3.56 -0.04 -11.98
N THR A 122 4.15 1.03 -12.53
CA THR A 122 5.52 1.45 -12.21
C THR A 122 5.60 2.75 -11.40
N CYS A 123 4.50 3.39 -11.02
CA CYS A 123 4.56 4.51 -10.08
C CYS A 123 4.81 4.00 -8.65
N PHE A 124 5.58 4.79 -7.90
CA PHE A 124 6.13 4.39 -6.60
C PHE A 124 5.08 3.84 -5.63
N GLU A 125 3.97 4.56 -5.39
CA GLU A 125 3.01 4.18 -4.35
C GLU A 125 2.20 2.92 -4.71
N MET A 126 1.81 2.76 -5.98
CA MET A 126 1.11 1.55 -6.43
C MET A 126 2.02 0.33 -6.33
N HIS A 127 3.27 0.45 -6.79
CA HIS A 127 4.24 -0.63 -6.72
C HIS A 127 4.54 -1.01 -5.26
N ARG A 128 4.88 -0.02 -4.42
CA ARG A 128 5.13 -0.23 -2.99
C ARG A 128 3.94 -0.89 -2.28
N ALA A 129 2.71 -0.45 -2.57
CA ALA A 129 1.52 -1.03 -1.96
C ALA A 129 1.25 -2.46 -2.44
N ALA A 130 1.58 -2.79 -3.69
CA ALA A 130 1.45 -4.14 -4.25
C ALA A 130 2.38 -5.15 -3.56
N MET A 131 3.55 -4.69 -3.10
CA MET A 131 4.57 -5.50 -2.44
C MET A 131 4.38 -5.57 -0.91
N THR A 132 3.20 -5.21 -0.38
CA THR A 132 2.93 -5.20 1.06
C THR A 132 1.63 -5.93 1.42
N CYS A 133 1.63 -6.63 2.56
CA CYS A 133 0.44 -7.26 3.15
C CYS A 133 -0.42 -6.22 3.86
N ARG A 134 -1.30 -5.52 3.11
CA ARG A 134 -2.21 -4.50 3.66
C ARG A 134 -3.55 -4.47 2.94
N VAL A 135 -4.60 -4.12 3.67
CA VAL A 135 -5.98 -4.01 3.17
C VAL A 135 -6.15 -2.96 2.07
N ASP A 136 -5.28 -1.94 2.03
CA ASP A 136 -5.52 -0.71 1.26
C ASP A 136 -5.49 -0.93 -0.26
N LEU A 137 -4.57 -1.76 -0.77
CA LEU A 137 -4.51 -2.04 -2.21
C LEU A 137 -5.63 -2.97 -2.67
N LEU A 138 -5.99 -3.95 -1.85
CA LEU A 138 -7.13 -4.82 -2.12
C LEU A 138 -8.43 -4.01 -2.17
N LEU A 139 -8.62 -3.09 -1.21
CA LEU A 139 -9.72 -2.13 -1.24
C LEU A 139 -9.73 -1.31 -2.54
N ALA A 140 -8.57 -0.77 -2.93
CA ALA A 140 -8.42 0.01 -4.15
C ALA A 140 -8.81 -0.80 -5.39
N ALA A 141 -8.44 -2.08 -5.46
CA ALA A 141 -8.79 -2.96 -6.57
C ALA A 141 -10.31 -3.14 -6.70
N PHE A 142 -10.98 -3.42 -5.59
CA PHE A 142 -12.43 -3.52 -5.55
C PHE A 142 -13.11 -2.20 -5.90
N MET A 143 -12.66 -1.07 -5.36
CA MET A 143 -13.22 0.25 -5.64
C MET A 143 -13.04 0.66 -7.10
N VAL A 144 -11.85 0.47 -7.68
CA VAL A 144 -11.57 0.78 -9.10
C VAL A 144 -12.43 -0.09 -10.00
N GLY A 145 -12.53 -1.39 -9.71
CA GLY A 145 -13.42 -2.30 -10.42
C GLY A 145 -14.88 -1.86 -10.36
N ALA A 146 -15.37 -1.48 -9.16
CA ALA A 146 -16.73 -0.98 -8.95
C ALA A 146 -16.99 0.32 -9.72
N LEU A 147 -16.04 1.27 -9.72
CA LEU A 147 -16.11 2.52 -10.48
C LEU A 147 -16.21 2.24 -11.99
N MET A 148 -15.34 1.41 -12.53
CA MET A 148 -15.31 1.09 -13.97
C MET A 148 -16.56 0.31 -14.40
N SER A 149 -17.04 -0.61 -13.56
CA SER A 149 -18.31 -1.34 -13.77
C SER A 149 -19.50 -0.40 -13.66
N GLY A 150 -19.52 0.51 -12.69
CA GLY A 150 -20.56 1.52 -12.52
C GLY A 150 -20.63 2.49 -13.70
N HIS A 151 -19.49 2.91 -14.24
CA HIS A 151 -19.46 3.70 -15.48
C HIS A 151 -20.07 2.93 -16.66
N HIS A 152 -19.74 1.64 -16.81
CA HIS A 152 -20.32 0.79 -17.84
C HIS A 152 -21.85 0.72 -17.70
N TRP A 153 -22.33 0.48 -16.48
CA TRP A 153 -23.75 0.46 -16.13
C TRP A 153 -24.46 1.79 -16.45
N ALA A 154 -23.86 2.92 -16.05
CA ALA A 154 -24.36 4.26 -16.34
C ALA A 154 -24.46 4.55 -17.85
N LYS A 155 -23.47 4.09 -18.63
CA LYS A 155 -23.46 4.24 -20.10
C LYS A 155 -24.60 3.47 -20.79
N HIS A 156 -25.01 2.32 -20.23
CA HIS A 156 -26.08 1.48 -20.76
C HIS A 156 -27.47 1.80 -20.15
N GLY A 157 -27.65 3.01 -19.62
CA GLY A 157 -28.95 3.53 -19.16
C GLY A 157 -29.38 3.08 -17.77
N ALA A 158 -28.52 2.33 -17.05
CA ALA A 158 -28.74 1.93 -15.67
C ALA A 158 -30.13 1.26 -15.41
N ARG A 159 -30.61 0.43 -16.35
CA ARG A 159 -31.96 -0.17 -16.28
C ARG A 159 -32.04 -1.39 -15.38
N ARG A 160 -31.00 -2.22 -15.34
CA ARG A 160 -30.91 -3.45 -14.53
C ARG A 160 -29.97 -3.23 -13.35
N LEU A 161 -30.05 -4.11 -12.34
CA LEU A 161 -29.09 -4.09 -11.23
C LEU A 161 -27.66 -4.39 -11.73
N PRO A 162 -26.66 -3.62 -11.30
CA PRO A 162 -25.26 -3.81 -11.71
C PRO A 162 -24.57 -4.86 -10.83
N TRP A 163 -24.90 -6.14 -11.01
CA TRP A 163 -24.42 -7.23 -10.16
C TRP A 163 -22.90 -7.26 -9.99
N LEU A 164 -22.13 -7.00 -11.06
CA LEU A 164 -20.68 -6.94 -10.96
C LEU A 164 -20.23 -5.78 -10.05
N MET A 165 -20.86 -4.60 -10.17
CA MET A 165 -20.57 -3.47 -9.28
C MET A 165 -20.92 -3.85 -7.83
N ILE A 166 -22.09 -4.45 -7.58
CA ILE A 166 -22.54 -4.86 -6.24
C ILE A 166 -21.56 -5.88 -5.63
N LEU A 167 -21.13 -6.88 -6.38
CA LEU A 167 -20.13 -7.86 -5.92
C LEU A 167 -18.80 -7.21 -5.54
N LEU A 168 -18.33 -6.28 -6.36
CA LEU A 168 -17.10 -5.55 -6.09
C LEU A 168 -17.23 -4.61 -4.88
N LEU A 169 -18.40 -3.98 -4.71
CA LEU A 169 -18.72 -3.19 -3.50
C LEU A 169 -18.77 -4.06 -2.24
N ALA A 170 -19.32 -5.26 -2.33
CA ALA A 170 -19.32 -6.23 -1.22
C ALA A 170 -17.88 -6.64 -0.83
N GLY A 171 -17.02 -6.92 -1.82
CA GLY A 171 -15.59 -7.16 -1.59
C GLY A 171 -14.88 -5.97 -0.94
N ALA A 172 -15.18 -4.75 -1.40
CA ALA A 172 -14.64 -3.52 -0.80
C ALA A 172 -15.12 -3.33 0.65
N ALA A 173 -16.40 -3.57 0.92
CA ALA A 173 -17.00 -3.51 2.26
C ALA A 173 -16.32 -4.50 3.21
N LEU A 174 -16.18 -5.76 2.79
CA LEU A 174 -15.51 -6.81 3.54
C LEU A 174 -13.98 -6.59 3.67
N THR A 175 -13.41 -5.64 2.93
CA THR A 175 -11.98 -5.28 3.05
C THR A 175 -11.75 -4.16 4.09
N LYS A 176 -12.58 -3.11 4.08
CA LYS A 176 -12.34 -1.93 4.95
C LYS A 176 -13.63 -1.23 5.42
N GLY A 177 -14.76 -1.89 5.32
CA GLY A 177 -16.03 -1.34 5.79
C GLY A 177 -16.75 -0.43 4.80
N PRO A 178 -17.72 0.39 5.27
CA PRO A 178 -18.67 1.12 4.42
C PRO A 178 -18.04 2.12 3.43
N VAL A 179 -16.85 2.64 3.71
CA VAL A 179 -16.14 3.59 2.82
C VAL A 179 -15.93 3.02 1.41
N GLY A 180 -15.72 1.69 1.32
CA GLY A 180 -15.57 0.97 0.06
C GLY A 180 -16.82 0.95 -0.81
N VAL A 181 -18.00 1.19 -0.21
CA VAL A 181 -19.29 1.27 -0.91
C VAL A 181 -19.67 2.71 -1.21
N VAL A 182 -19.60 3.57 -0.20
CA VAL A 182 -20.08 4.95 -0.28
C VAL A 182 -19.35 5.75 -1.36
N LEU A 183 -18.01 5.66 -1.42
CA LEU A 183 -17.24 6.47 -2.36
C LEU A 183 -17.49 6.09 -3.83
N PRO A 184 -17.44 4.82 -4.25
CA PRO A 184 -17.75 4.47 -5.63
C PRO A 184 -19.20 4.81 -6.01
N CYS A 185 -20.17 4.60 -5.12
CA CYS A 185 -21.56 4.99 -5.35
C CYS A 185 -21.69 6.51 -5.53
N ALA A 186 -21.06 7.31 -4.67
CA ALA A 186 -21.08 8.77 -4.77
C ALA A 186 -20.48 9.28 -6.09
N VAL A 187 -19.34 8.72 -6.51
CA VAL A 187 -18.68 9.09 -7.78
C VAL A 187 -19.59 8.80 -8.97
N VAL A 188 -20.13 7.57 -9.07
CA VAL A 188 -20.96 7.17 -10.21
C VAL A 188 -22.29 7.94 -10.21
N ALA A 189 -22.91 8.16 -9.04
CA ALA A 189 -24.12 8.97 -8.91
C ALA A 189 -23.89 10.41 -9.35
N LEU A 190 -22.80 11.03 -8.89
CA LEU A 190 -22.44 12.40 -9.27
C LEU A 190 -22.13 12.51 -10.77
N TYR A 191 -21.44 11.52 -11.35
CA TYR A 191 -21.21 11.44 -12.79
C TYR A 191 -22.54 11.39 -13.56
N MET A 192 -23.48 10.53 -13.15
CA MET A 192 -24.78 10.42 -13.79
C MET A 192 -25.60 11.70 -13.67
N LEU A 193 -25.56 12.33 -12.51
CA LEU A 193 -26.27 13.58 -12.23
C LEU A 193 -25.73 14.74 -13.09
N THR A 194 -24.41 14.94 -13.09
CA THR A 194 -23.76 16.06 -13.79
C THR A 194 -23.80 15.91 -15.31
N ARG A 195 -23.98 14.69 -15.81
CA ARG A 195 -24.20 14.41 -17.25
C ARG A 195 -25.67 14.29 -17.65
N GLY A 196 -26.59 14.62 -16.75
CA GLY A 196 -28.03 14.63 -17.04
C GLY A 196 -28.61 13.24 -17.40
N LYS A 197 -28.00 12.16 -16.90
CA LYS A 197 -28.40 10.79 -17.26
C LYS A 197 -29.61 10.30 -16.48
N ALA A 198 -29.91 10.88 -15.32
CA ALA A 198 -31.11 10.58 -14.53
C ALA A 198 -31.37 11.71 -13.52
N SER A 199 -32.62 11.79 -13.01
CA SER A 199 -32.98 12.73 -11.96
C SER A 199 -32.37 12.36 -10.61
N PHE A 200 -32.20 13.34 -9.72
CA PHE A 200 -31.63 13.14 -8.39
C PHE A 200 -32.36 12.04 -7.58
N LEU A 201 -33.70 12.08 -7.54
CA LEU A 201 -34.50 11.10 -6.81
C LEU A 201 -34.33 9.67 -7.36
N THR A 202 -34.28 9.53 -8.69
CA THR A 202 -34.01 8.24 -9.33
C THR A 202 -32.62 7.70 -8.96
N LEU A 203 -31.61 8.56 -8.94
CA LEU A 203 -30.26 8.18 -8.54
C LEU A 203 -30.19 7.83 -7.06
N LEU A 204 -30.80 8.64 -6.20
CA LEU A 204 -30.85 8.38 -4.76
C LEU A 204 -31.41 6.97 -4.48
N TRP A 205 -32.57 6.63 -5.06
CA TRP A 205 -33.17 5.30 -4.90
C TRP A 205 -32.27 4.17 -5.42
N LYS A 206 -31.78 4.30 -6.66
CA LYS A 206 -30.93 3.26 -7.29
C LYS A 206 -29.66 3.00 -6.48
N PHE A 207 -28.95 4.06 -6.08
CA PHE A 207 -27.71 3.91 -5.34
C PHE A 207 -27.93 3.48 -3.89
N THR A 208 -29.09 3.82 -3.28
CA THR A 208 -29.46 3.25 -1.98
C THR A 208 -29.60 1.73 -2.08
N VAL A 209 -30.31 1.22 -3.09
CA VAL A 209 -30.45 -0.23 -3.29
C VAL A 209 -29.10 -0.90 -3.56
N VAL A 210 -28.30 -0.32 -4.46
CA VAL A 210 -26.96 -0.86 -4.78
C VAL A 210 -26.04 -0.86 -3.55
N ALA A 211 -26.06 0.21 -2.76
CA ALA A 211 -25.25 0.32 -1.55
C ALA A 211 -25.70 -0.67 -0.47
N LEU A 212 -27.00 -0.80 -0.24
CA LEU A 212 -27.54 -1.77 0.72
C LEU A 212 -27.16 -3.19 0.34
N LEU A 213 -27.35 -3.58 -0.93
CA LEU A 213 -26.94 -4.91 -1.41
C LEU A 213 -25.43 -5.14 -1.27
N GLY A 214 -24.60 -4.13 -1.54
CA GLY A 214 -23.15 -4.20 -1.34
C GLY A 214 -22.73 -4.30 0.13
N LEU A 215 -23.54 -3.78 1.07
CA LEU A 215 -23.28 -3.84 2.51
C LEU A 215 -23.79 -5.10 3.19
N VAL A 216 -24.72 -5.87 2.57
CA VAL A 216 -25.27 -7.10 3.16
C VAL A 216 -24.18 -8.05 3.67
N PRO A 217 -23.14 -8.42 2.90
CA PRO A 217 -22.13 -9.36 3.40
C PRO A 217 -21.34 -8.83 4.61
N LEU A 218 -21.07 -7.51 4.64
CA LEU A 218 -20.45 -6.88 5.81
C LEU A 218 -21.37 -6.93 7.04
N GLY A 219 -22.66 -6.64 6.85
CA GLY A 219 -23.65 -6.72 7.93
C GLY A 219 -23.77 -8.13 8.51
N LEU A 220 -23.80 -9.16 7.64
CA LEU A 220 -23.79 -10.56 8.05
C LEU A 220 -22.53 -10.93 8.83
N TRP A 221 -21.36 -10.46 8.38
CA TRP A 221 -20.10 -10.68 9.11
C TRP A 221 -20.10 -9.95 10.46
N TYR A 222 -20.58 -8.71 10.54
CA TYR A 222 -20.69 -7.99 11.82
C TYR A 222 -21.61 -8.73 12.80
N TRP A 223 -22.74 -9.25 12.30
CA TRP A 223 -23.66 -10.04 13.13
C TRP A 223 -22.99 -11.33 13.62
N ALA A 224 -22.29 -12.06 12.75
CA ALA A 224 -21.57 -13.26 13.14
C ALA A 224 -20.47 -12.96 14.15
N ALA A 225 -19.63 -11.94 13.91
CA ALA A 225 -18.54 -11.52 14.81
C ALA A 225 -19.05 -11.03 16.18
N TYR A 226 -20.22 -10.38 16.23
CA TYR A 226 -20.84 -9.99 17.49
C TYR A 226 -21.21 -11.20 18.36
N ASN A 227 -21.68 -12.30 17.72
CA ASN A 227 -22.10 -13.51 18.43
C ASN A 227 -20.94 -14.48 18.74
N GLU A 228 -19.69 -14.18 18.33
CA GLU A 228 -18.53 -14.96 18.72
C GLU A 228 -18.21 -14.82 20.23
N PRO A 229 -17.62 -15.82 20.89
CA PRO A 229 -17.28 -15.76 22.33
C PRO A 229 -16.44 -14.55 22.72
N ASN A 230 -15.53 -14.10 21.84
CA ASN A 230 -14.70 -12.92 22.03
C ASN A 230 -15.32 -11.64 21.46
N GLY A 231 -16.57 -11.69 20.96
CA GLY A 231 -17.29 -10.60 20.32
C GLY A 231 -18.00 -9.66 21.31
N GLY A 232 -19.30 -9.44 21.05
CA GLY A 232 -20.17 -8.64 21.91
C GLY A 232 -19.81 -7.15 21.94
N ALA A 233 -19.96 -6.54 23.11
CA ALA A 233 -19.79 -5.09 23.29
C ALA A 233 -18.37 -4.61 22.97
N ARG A 234 -17.32 -5.39 23.27
CA ARG A 234 -15.91 -5.05 22.99
C ARG A 234 -15.67 -4.96 21.49
N PHE A 235 -16.22 -5.88 20.70
CA PHE A 235 -16.13 -5.83 19.24
C PHE A 235 -16.78 -4.55 18.68
N LEU A 236 -17.99 -4.21 19.15
CA LEU A 236 -18.68 -2.99 18.74
C LEU A 236 -17.90 -1.72 19.11
N GLN A 237 -17.31 -1.69 20.30
CA GLN A 237 -16.46 -0.58 20.74
C GLN A 237 -15.27 -0.40 19.81
N LEU A 238 -14.54 -1.46 19.44
CA LEU A 238 -13.41 -1.39 18.52
C LEU A 238 -13.84 -0.91 17.11
N ILE A 239 -15.00 -1.36 16.62
CA ILE A 239 -15.57 -0.86 15.35
C ILE A 239 -15.89 0.63 15.43
N TYR A 240 -16.48 1.09 16.55
CA TYR A 240 -16.79 2.50 16.77
C TYR A 240 -15.51 3.34 16.82
N GLU A 241 -14.50 2.92 17.57
CA GLU A 241 -13.20 3.60 17.68
C GLU A 241 -12.52 3.75 16.31
N GLU A 242 -12.43 2.67 15.53
CA GLU A 242 -11.74 2.68 14.23
C GLU A 242 -12.50 3.45 13.14
N ASN A 243 -13.81 3.48 13.15
CA ASN A 243 -14.59 4.13 12.10
C ASN A 243 -15.01 5.55 12.46
N VAL A 244 -15.43 5.80 13.71
CA VAL A 244 -15.97 7.09 14.13
C VAL A 244 -14.90 7.95 14.80
N LEU A 245 -14.25 7.48 15.87
CA LEU A 245 -13.28 8.27 16.62
C LEU A 245 -12.04 8.59 15.77
N ARG A 246 -11.60 7.65 14.91
CA ARG A 246 -10.50 7.91 13.97
C ARG A 246 -10.88 8.96 12.92
N PHE A 247 -12.09 8.92 12.40
CA PHE A 247 -12.56 9.90 11.41
C PHE A 247 -12.67 11.31 12.01
N THR A 248 -13.20 11.42 13.23
CA THR A 248 -13.37 12.69 13.95
C THR A 248 -12.08 13.19 14.61
N GLY A 249 -11.03 12.38 14.66
CA GLY A 249 -9.77 12.73 15.33
C GLY A 249 -9.83 12.68 16.86
N GLN A 250 -10.84 11.99 17.42
CA GLN A 250 -11.08 11.87 18.88
C GLN A 250 -10.47 10.60 19.48
N MET A 251 -9.52 9.95 18.78
CA MET A 251 -8.81 8.80 19.34
C MET A 251 -7.93 9.22 20.51
N THR A 252 -7.81 8.34 21.52
CA THR A 252 -6.96 8.53 22.71
C THR A 252 -5.46 8.61 22.37
N TYR A 253 -5.07 8.14 21.18
CA TYR A 253 -3.68 8.23 20.69
C TYR A 253 -3.61 8.89 19.30
N ALA A 254 -2.57 9.69 19.08
CA ALA A 254 -2.35 10.37 17.81
C ALA A 254 -2.00 9.35 16.72
N SER A 255 -2.93 9.10 15.79
CA SER A 255 -2.73 8.16 14.67
C SER A 255 -2.72 8.92 13.34
N HIS A 256 -1.51 9.14 12.79
CA HIS A 256 -1.32 9.69 11.45
C HIS A 256 -2.02 11.05 11.19
N ILE A 257 -2.03 11.94 12.19
CA ILE A 257 -2.55 13.30 12.01
C ILE A 257 -1.61 14.07 11.10
N ASN A 258 -2.12 14.49 9.95
CA ASN A 258 -1.35 15.20 8.94
C ASN A 258 -2.14 16.41 8.42
N PRO A 259 -1.47 17.55 8.11
CA PRO A 259 -2.10 18.76 7.59
C PRO A 259 -2.67 18.52 6.18
N TRP A 260 -3.53 19.43 5.70
CA TRP A 260 -4.20 19.27 4.41
C TRP A 260 -3.25 19.11 3.18
N PRO A 261 -2.05 19.76 3.13
CA PRO A 261 -1.16 19.61 1.99
C PRO A 261 -0.55 18.20 1.87
N TYR A 262 -0.60 17.41 2.93
CA TYR A 262 -0.06 16.03 2.95
C TYR A 262 -0.57 15.19 1.78
N ASN A 263 -1.89 15.23 1.49
CA ASN A 263 -2.46 14.44 0.40
C ASN A 263 -1.95 14.89 -0.98
N VAL A 264 -1.70 16.17 -1.19
CA VAL A 264 -1.10 16.66 -2.43
C VAL A 264 0.33 16.14 -2.58
N MET A 265 1.13 16.26 -1.50
CA MET A 265 2.51 15.76 -1.49
C MET A 265 2.58 14.25 -1.70
N THR A 266 1.68 13.49 -1.08
CA THR A 266 1.63 12.03 -1.26
C THR A 266 1.23 11.61 -2.67
N VAL A 267 0.36 12.34 -3.35
CA VAL A 267 0.07 12.09 -4.78
C VAL A 267 1.29 12.40 -5.64
N LEU A 268 1.96 13.52 -5.42
CA LEU A 268 3.17 13.88 -6.18
C LEU A 268 4.29 12.87 -5.96
N THR A 269 4.58 12.50 -4.73
CA THR A 269 5.60 11.50 -4.40
C THR A 269 5.21 10.09 -4.86
N GLY A 270 3.94 9.75 -4.76
CA GLY A 270 3.42 8.45 -5.16
C GLY A 270 3.47 8.18 -6.67
N PHE A 271 3.42 9.23 -7.49
CA PHE A 271 3.63 9.13 -8.94
C PHE A 271 5.11 9.23 -9.37
N LEU A 272 6.06 9.24 -8.43
CA LEU A 272 7.47 9.17 -8.81
C LEU A 272 7.74 7.91 -9.65
N PRO A 273 8.64 8.03 -10.66
CA PRO A 273 9.35 9.23 -11.06
C PRO A 273 8.58 10.13 -12.04
N PHE A 274 7.42 9.73 -12.54
CA PHE A 274 6.68 10.44 -13.60
C PHE A 274 6.21 11.83 -13.19
N SER A 275 5.91 12.07 -11.91
CA SER A 275 5.55 13.39 -11.39
C SER A 275 6.67 14.42 -11.50
N LEU A 276 7.93 13.98 -11.57
CA LEU A 276 9.07 14.88 -11.77
C LEU A 276 8.96 15.67 -13.08
N VAL A 277 8.28 15.13 -14.10
CA VAL A 277 8.08 15.86 -15.36
C VAL A 277 7.38 17.20 -15.15
N LEU A 278 6.55 17.33 -14.11
CA LEU A 278 5.89 18.58 -13.77
C LEU A 278 6.88 19.67 -13.38
N LEU A 279 7.99 19.31 -12.72
CA LEU A 279 9.04 20.26 -12.34
C LEU A 279 9.70 20.87 -13.58
N PHE A 280 9.90 20.08 -14.64
CA PHE A 280 10.46 20.55 -15.90
C PHE A 280 9.54 21.49 -16.67
N MET A 281 8.22 21.47 -16.34
CA MET A 281 7.23 22.39 -16.94
C MET A 281 7.08 23.70 -16.18
N VAL A 282 7.59 23.80 -14.95
CA VAL A 282 7.48 25.03 -14.12
C VAL A 282 8.02 26.27 -14.84
N PRO A 283 9.23 26.24 -15.46
CA PRO A 283 9.75 27.43 -16.15
C PRO A 283 8.86 27.90 -17.30
N LEU A 284 8.28 26.95 -18.04
CA LEU A 284 7.34 27.26 -19.14
C LEU A 284 6.02 27.85 -18.62
N GLY A 285 5.51 27.28 -17.53
CA GLY A 285 4.33 27.81 -16.81
C GLY A 285 4.55 29.22 -16.30
N MET A 286 5.67 29.47 -15.64
CA MET A 286 6.04 30.79 -15.13
C MET A 286 6.16 31.82 -16.26
N LYS A 287 6.83 31.47 -17.37
CA LYS A 287 6.91 32.33 -18.56
C LYS A 287 5.51 32.71 -19.10
N ARG A 288 4.60 31.72 -19.19
CA ARG A 288 3.21 31.96 -19.61
C ARG A 288 2.46 32.87 -18.63
N LEU A 289 2.55 32.61 -17.33
CA LEU A 289 1.92 33.43 -16.28
C LEU A 289 2.44 34.86 -16.33
N TRP A 290 3.76 35.06 -16.52
CA TRP A 290 4.37 36.38 -16.68
C TRP A 290 3.85 37.13 -17.90
N GLN A 291 3.73 36.43 -19.06
CA GLN A 291 3.15 37.00 -20.26
C GLN A 291 1.66 37.35 -20.11
N MET A 292 0.89 36.51 -19.39
CA MET A 292 -0.54 36.77 -19.11
C MET A 292 -0.77 37.88 -18.09
N ARG A 293 0.19 38.14 -17.19
CA ARG A 293 0.07 39.19 -16.16
C ARG A 293 -0.27 40.57 -16.76
N ASN A 294 0.23 40.86 -17.93
CA ASN A 294 -0.01 42.15 -18.63
C ASN A 294 -1.34 42.18 -19.41
N SER A 295 -2.02 41.03 -19.55
CA SER A 295 -3.29 40.91 -20.30
C SER A 295 -4.51 40.62 -19.42
N VAL A 296 -4.32 40.36 -18.12
CA VAL A 296 -5.44 40.09 -17.21
C VAL A 296 -6.04 41.40 -16.71
N LYS A 297 -6.96 41.94 -17.48
CA LYS A 297 -8.02 42.85 -16.95
C LYS A 297 -8.89 42.01 -16.01
N SER A 298 -9.29 42.58 -14.88
CA SER A 298 -10.00 41.92 -13.76
C SER A 298 -11.00 40.84 -14.21
N THR A 299 -10.66 39.58 -13.95
CA THR A 299 -11.58 38.47 -14.21
C THR A 299 -12.58 38.38 -13.05
N THR A 300 -13.81 38.77 -13.31
CA THR A 300 -14.92 38.63 -12.36
C THR A 300 -15.19 37.15 -12.07
N PHE A 301 -15.58 36.81 -10.83
CA PHE A 301 -15.94 35.42 -10.42
C PHE A 301 -16.95 34.78 -11.38
N ALA A 302 -17.87 35.52 -11.96
CA ALA A 302 -18.80 35.07 -13.00
C ALA A 302 -18.08 34.56 -14.25
N HIS A 303 -16.99 35.18 -14.69
CA HIS A 303 -16.18 34.70 -15.84
C HIS A 303 -15.44 33.40 -15.52
N LEU A 304 -14.91 33.24 -14.30
CA LEU A 304 -14.29 31.98 -13.89
C LEU A 304 -15.31 30.83 -13.84
N ARG A 305 -16.51 31.12 -13.31
CA ARG A 305 -17.62 30.15 -13.29
C ARG A 305 -18.07 29.74 -14.71
N MET A 306 -18.22 30.69 -15.62
CA MET A 306 -18.58 30.40 -17.02
C MET A 306 -17.51 29.52 -17.69
N ARG A 307 -16.23 29.87 -17.58
CA ARG A 307 -15.12 29.08 -18.12
C ARG A 307 -15.08 27.65 -17.55
N PHE A 308 -15.35 27.50 -16.25
CA PHE A 308 -15.43 26.19 -15.62
C PHE A 308 -16.60 25.37 -16.20
N VAL A 309 -17.78 25.97 -16.34
CA VAL A 309 -18.96 25.29 -16.89
C VAL A 309 -18.73 24.90 -18.37
N GLU A 310 -18.11 25.78 -19.16
CA GLU A 310 -17.73 25.48 -20.57
C GLU A 310 -16.71 24.36 -20.63
N ALA A 311 -15.65 24.41 -19.83
CA ALA A 311 -14.65 23.35 -19.74
C ALA A 311 -15.28 22.01 -19.32
N TRP A 312 -16.20 22.04 -18.35
CA TRP A 312 -16.93 20.85 -17.92
C TRP A 312 -17.81 20.26 -19.04
N ARG A 313 -18.52 21.13 -19.78
CA ARG A 313 -19.37 20.70 -20.91
C ARG A 313 -18.57 20.18 -22.09
N SER A 314 -17.37 20.71 -22.32
CA SER A 314 -16.48 20.27 -23.40
C SER A 314 -15.71 18.98 -23.08
N MET A 315 -15.68 18.55 -21.83
CA MET A 315 -15.04 17.28 -21.45
C MET A 315 -15.76 16.08 -22.06
N THR A 316 -14.99 15.14 -22.58
CA THR A 316 -15.55 13.83 -22.97
C THR A 316 -16.16 13.11 -21.75
N ASP A 317 -17.03 12.14 -22.00
CA ASP A 317 -17.63 11.34 -20.91
C ASP A 317 -16.55 10.64 -20.06
N ILE A 318 -15.45 10.20 -20.68
CA ILE A 318 -14.33 9.54 -20.01
C ILE A 318 -13.53 10.53 -19.18
N ASP A 319 -13.22 11.70 -19.72
CA ASP A 319 -12.49 12.74 -18.98
C ASP A 319 -13.25 13.17 -17.74
N ALA A 320 -14.57 13.41 -17.88
CA ALA A 320 -15.41 13.79 -16.74
C ALA A 320 -15.51 12.68 -15.69
N PHE A 321 -15.66 11.43 -16.13
CA PHE A 321 -15.70 10.30 -15.18
C PHE A 321 -14.37 10.12 -14.45
N ALA A 322 -13.25 10.16 -15.16
CA ALA A 322 -11.92 10.06 -14.57
C ALA A 322 -11.63 11.22 -13.61
N PHE A 323 -12.03 12.44 -13.99
CA PHE A 323 -11.90 13.62 -13.12
C PHE A 323 -12.74 13.50 -11.85
N LEU A 324 -14.01 13.08 -11.94
CA LEU A 324 -14.85 12.87 -10.77
C LEU A 324 -14.35 11.74 -9.87
N SER A 325 -13.86 10.65 -10.46
CA SER A 325 -13.25 9.55 -9.70
C SER A 325 -12.04 10.02 -8.88
N PHE A 326 -11.21 10.88 -9.47
CA PHE A 326 -10.13 11.53 -8.75
C PHE A 326 -10.65 12.52 -7.70
N ALA A 327 -11.46 13.51 -8.13
CA ALA A 327 -11.78 14.66 -7.30
C ALA A 327 -12.59 14.30 -6.06
N VAL A 328 -13.63 13.46 -6.20
CA VAL A 328 -14.50 13.06 -5.08
C VAL A 328 -13.72 12.27 -4.04
N ILE A 329 -12.93 11.29 -4.46
CA ILE A 329 -12.14 10.45 -3.53
C ILE A 329 -11.04 11.29 -2.87
N PHE A 330 -10.34 12.13 -3.63
CA PHE A 330 -9.29 13.00 -3.10
C PHE A 330 -9.83 13.99 -2.06
N VAL A 331 -10.92 14.69 -2.38
CA VAL A 331 -11.56 15.65 -1.46
C VAL A 331 -12.07 14.95 -0.21
N PHE A 332 -12.71 13.78 -0.35
CA PHE A 332 -13.16 13.00 0.81
C PHE A 332 -12.00 12.70 1.77
N TYR A 333 -10.86 12.23 1.27
CA TYR A 333 -9.71 11.91 2.14
C TYR A 333 -8.92 13.14 2.60
N CYS A 334 -9.25 14.35 2.14
CA CYS A 334 -8.73 15.59 2.73
C CYS A 334 -9.47 15.98 4.01
N ILE A 335 -10.72 15.52 4.22
CA ILE A 335 -11.57 15.90 5.36
C ILE A 335 -11.08 15.29 6.68
N PRO A 336 -10.82 13.97 6.82
CA PRO A 336 -10.41 13.37 8.08
C PRO A 336 -9.07 13.90 8.58
N ALA A 337 -8.90 13.99 9.91
CA ALA A 337 -7.63 14.37 10.53
C ALA A 337 -6.54 13.32 10.25
N SER A 338 -6.88 12.03 10.33
CA SER A 338 -5.97 10.92 10.03
C SER A 338 -5.84 10.71 8.53
N LYS A 339 -4.63 10.96 7.98
CA LYS A 339 -4.32 10.84 6.55
C LYS A 339 -3.16 9.88 6.33
N ARG A 340 -3.31 9.00 5.33
CA ARG A 340 -2.24 8.06 4.88
C ARG A 340 -2.19 8.05 3.36
N SER A 341 -0.98 7.92 2.79
CA SER A 341 -0.78 7.84 1.34
C SER A 341 -1.61 6.74 0.68
N VAL A 342 -1.69 5.58 1.32
CA VAL A 342 -2.41 4.39 0.81
C VAL A 342 -3.92 4.59 0.67
N TYR A 343 -4.53 5.58 1.33
CA TYR A 343 -5.96 5.85 1.18
C TYR A 343 -6.31 6.41 -0.21
N LEU A 344 -5.33 6.98 -0.89
CA LEU A 344 -5.49 7.55 -2.22
C LEU A 344 -5.24 6.56 -3.37
N LEU A 345 -4.90 5.30 -3.09
CA LEU A 345 -4.66 4.29 -4.13
C LEU A 345 -5.77 4.18 -5.19
N PRO A 346 -7.08 4.29 -4.85
CA PRO A 346 -8.14 4.19 -5.86
C PRO A 346 -8.11 5.30 -6.93
N ILE A 347 -7.46 6.45 -6.70
CA ILE A 347 -7.39 7.53 -7.69
C ILE A 347 -6.27 7.34 -8.72
N TYR A 348 -5.27 6.47 -8.45
CA TYR A 348 -4.07 6.33 -9.27
C TYR A 348 -4.35 5.98 -10.75
N PRO A 349 -5.22 5.01 -11.09
CA PRO A 349 -5.49 4.69 -12.49
C PRO A 349 -6.10 5.87 -13.26
N PHE A 350 -6.92 6.68 -12.61
CA PHE A 350 -7.56 7.85 -13.22
C PHE A 350 -6.58 9.02 -13.42
N LEU A 351 -5.69 9.25 -12.47
CA LEU A 351 -4.60 10.21 -12.63
C LEU A 351 -3.55 9.73 -13.63
N ALA A 352 -3.23 8.43 -13.65
CA ALA A 352 -2.33 7.83 -14.64
C ALA A 352 -2.86 8.02 -16.07
N TYR A 353 -4.18 7.97 -16.27
CA TYR A 353 -4.82 8.30 -17.53
C TYR A 353 -4.53 9.74 -17.98
N PHE A 354 -4.70 10.72 -17.11
CA PHE A 354 -4.39 12.13 -17.44
C PHE A 354 -2.89 12.34 -17.65
N LEU A 355 -2.06 11.69 -16.85
CA LEU A 355 -0.61 11.77 -16.98
C LEU A 355 -0.13 11.12 -18.30
N ALA A 356 -0.72 9.99 -18.73
CA ALA A 356 -0.43 9.36 -20.01
C ALA A 356 -0.74 10.31 -21.19
N ARG A 357 -1.90 10.94 -21.15
CA ARG A 357 -2.29 11.95 -22.18
C ARG A 357 -1.34 13.14 -22.17
N TYR A 358 -0.96 13.59 -20.98
CA TYR A 358 -0.02 14.70 -20.83
C TYR A 358 1.37 14.36 -21.39
N LEU A 359 1.90 13.19 -21.10
CA LEU A 359 3.18 12.74 -21.65
C LEU A 359 3.16 12.60 -23.17
N LEU A 360 2.07 12.07 -23.75
CA LEU A 360 1.89 12.02 -25.20
C LEU A 360 1.84 13.44 -25.82
N TRP A 361 1.08 14.35 -25.20
CA TRP A 361 1.06 15.75 -25.63
C TRP A 361 2.44 16.39 -25.57
N MET A 362 3.24 16.07 -24.53
CA MET A 362 4.62 16.54 -24.43
C MET A 362 5.54 15.97 -25.49
N CYS A 363 5.34 14.71 -25.92
CA CYS A 363 6.08 14.14 -27.05
C CYS A 363 5.95 14.99 -28.30
N ASP A 364 4.74 15.52 -28.54
CA ASP A 364 4.45 16.29 -29.74
C ASP A 364 4.84 17.76 -29.64
N ARG A 365 4.56 18.37 -28.48
CA ARG A 365 4.69 19.84 -28.31
C ARG A 365 5.97 20.29 -27.60
N HIS A 366 6.51 19.46 -26.71
CA HIS A 366 7.67 19.79 -25.87
C HIS A 366 8.68 18.63 -25.78
N PRO A 367 9.13 18.06 -26.92
CA PRO A 367 10.01 16.88 -26.91
C PRO A 367 11.35 17.13 -26.19
N ARG A 368 11.87 18.38 -26.22
CA ARG A 368 13.11 18.75 -25.51
C ARG A 368 12.96 18.62 -23.97
N VAL A 369 11.81 19.03 -23.42
CA VAL A 369 11.54 18.95 -21.99
C VAL A 369 11.40 17.49 -21.55
N LEU A 370 10.66 16.70 -22.32
CA LEU A 370 10.52 15.27 -22.05
C LEU A 370 11.85 14.52 -22.19
N ARG A 371 12.71 14.95 -23.12
CA ARG A 371 14.07 14.43 -23.24
C ARG A 371 14.92 14.77 -22.02
N ALA A 372 14.87 16.01 -21.52
CA ALA A 372 15.58 16.41 -20.30
C ALA A 372 15.16 15.55 -19.10
N PHE A 373 13.86 15.32 -18.94
CA PHE A 373 13.34 14.38 -17.93
C PHE A 373 13.91 12.97 -18.09
N GLY A 374 13.91 12.42 -19.31
CA GLY A 374 14.47 11.09 -19.59
C GLY A 374 15.98 11.01 -19.34
N LEU A 375 16.74 12.06 -19.63
CA LEU A 375 18.15 12.15 -19.30
C LEU A 375 18.37 12.16 -17.78
N THR A 376 17.52 12.84 -17.00
CA THR A 376 17.59 12.81 -15.54
C THR A 376 17.37 11.39 -14.99
N LEU A 377 16.37 10.65 -15.52
CA LEU A 377 16.18 9.24 -15.15
C LEU A 377 17.37 8.37 -15.55
N SER A 378 17.97 8.64 -16.71
CA SER A 378 19.18 7.94 -17.17
C SER A 378 20.36 8.17 -16.23
N VAL A 379 20.59 9.41 -15.81
CA VAL A 379 21.63 9.75 -14.82
C VAL A 379 21.37 9.03 -13.50
N LEU A 380 20.12 8.98 -13.03
CA LEU A 380 19.77 8.25 -11.81
C LEU A 380 20.06 6.75 -11.94
N ALA A 381 19.71 6.14 -13.07
CA ALA A 381 19.99 4.73 -13.34
C ALA A 381 21.50 4.44 -13.35
N PHE A 382 22.30 5.26 -14.01
CA PHE A 382 23.76 5.16 -13.97
C PHE A 382 24.32 5.33 -12.56
N ALA A 383 23.87 6.36 -11.84
CA ALA A 383 24.36 6.63 -10.49
C ALA A 383 24.11 5.45 -9.55
N LEU A 384 22.89 4.87 -9.57
CA LEU A 384 22.58 3.69 -8.76
C LEU A 384 23.43 2.47 -9.12
N THR A 385 23.64 2.22 -10.41
CA THR A 385 24.49 1.12 -10.88
C THR A 385 25.95 1.34 -10.45
N ILE A 386 26.51 2.55 -10.66
CA ILE A 386 27.90 2.87 -10.30
C ILE A 386 28.10 2.80 -8.78
N VAL A 387 27.19 3.37 -8.00
CA VAL A 387 27.25 3.34 -6.52
C VAL A 387 27.22 1.89 -6.02
N PHE A 388 26.35 1.04 -6.58
CA PHE A 388 26.33 -0.37 -6.20
C PHE A 388 27.66 -1.06 -6.52
N ILE A 389 28.20 -0.89 -7.72
CA ILE A 389 29.52 -1.45 -8.10
C ILE A 389 30.61 -0.94 -7.16
N ALA A 390 30.63 0.37 -6.85
CA ALA A 390 31.60 0.96 -5.94
C ALA A 390 31.52 0.34 -4.53
N ILE A 391 30.31 0.17 -3.98
CA ILE A 391 30.10 -0.51 -2.69
C ILE A 391 30.64 -1.95 -2.73
N ARG A 392 30.41 -2.67 -3.83
CA ARG A 392 30.93 -4.04 -4.02
C ARG A 392 32.46 -4.10 -4.12
N LEU A 393 33.09 -3.03 -4.59
CA LEU A 393 34.57 -2.86 -4.66
C LEU A 393 35.17 -2.32 -3.34
N GLY A 394 34.35 -2.17 -2.28
CA GLY A 394 34.81 -1.74 -0.96
C GLY A 394 34.72 -0.23 -0.71
N TRP A 395 34.06 0.55 -1.58
CA TRP A 395 33.86 1.96 -1.31
C TRP A 395 32.90 2.18 -0.15
N GLN A 396 33.37 2.93 0.85
CA GLN A 396 32.59 3.34 2.01
C GLN A 396 32.52 4.86 2.08
N PRO A 397 31.36 5.47 1.78
CA PRO A 397 31.21 6.92 1.87
C PRO A 397 31.36 7.40 3.32
N ALA A 398 32.21 8.43 3.55
CA ALA A 398 32.46 8.95 4.89
C ALA A 398 31.21 9.42 5.64
N PHE A 399 30.19 9.91 4.92
CA PHE A 399 28.94 10.38 5.52
C PHE A 399 28.09 9.25 6.17
N VAL A 400 28.33 8.00 5.82
CA VAL A 400 27.61 6.85 6.39
C VAL A 400 27.95 6.68 7.88
N ASN A 401 29.16 7.04 8.27
CA ASN A 401 29.64 6.95 9.65
C ASN A 401 29.29 8.21 10.48
N LEU A 402 28.46 9.12 9.94
CA LEU A 402 28.07 10.35 10.61
C LEU A 402 26.64 10.24 11.18
N GLY A 403 26.44 10.79 12.39
CA GLY A 403 25.13 10.96 13.03
C GLY A 403 24.63 9.76 13.81
N HIS A 404 23.40 9.89 14.32
CA HIS A 404 22.78 8.91 15.22
C HIS A 404 22.47 7.54 14.59
N HIS A 405 22.51 7.43 13.26
CA HIS A 405 22.24 6.20 12.51
C HIS A 405 23.50 5.57 11.92
N ALA A 406 24.70 5.98 12.33
CA ALA A 406 25.96 5.51 11.77
C ALA A 406 26.10 3.98 11.80
N ALA A 407 25.79 3.35 12.93
CA ALA A 407 25.86 1.89 13.06
C ALA A 407 24.87 1.16 12.11
N GLU A 408 23.64 1.63 12.00
CA GLU A 408 22.61 1.08 11.12
C GLU A 408 22.99 1.26 9.65
N ASN A 409 23.46 2.45 9.27
CA ASN A 409 23.94 2.74 7.92
C ASN A 409 25.15 1.89 7.53
N GLY A 410 26.10 1.69 8.47
CA GLY A 410 27.25 0.79 8.30
C GLY A 410 26.81 -0.65 8.04
N ALA A 411 25.83 -1.15 8.80
CA ALA A 411 25.26 -2.48 8.61
C ALA A 411 24.58 -2.64 7.24
N PHE A 412 23.88 -1.62 6.74
CA PHE A 412 23.30 -1.65 5.38
C PHE A 412 24.37 -1.72 4.29
N LEU A 413 25.41 -0.92 4.41
CA LEU A 413 26.53 -0.99 3.45
C LEU A 413 27.21 -2.35 3.50
N GLN A 414 27.48 -2.88 4.68
CA GLN A 414 28.05 -4.20 4.84
C GLN A 414 27.18 -5.26 4.19
N ALA A 415 25.86 -5.24 4.45
CA ALA A 415 24.92 -6.18 3.83
C ALA A 415 24.92 -6.09 2.29
N LEU A 416 24.99 -4.87 1.73
CA LEU A 416 25.09 -4.68 0.27
C LEU A 416 26.45 -5.12 -0.30
N SER A 417 27.56 -4.93 0.43
CA SER A 417 28.90 -5.27 -0.02
C SER A 417 29.18 -6.77 0.03
N THR A 418 28.71 -7.47 1.06
CA THR A 418 29.07 -8.87 1.32
C THR A 418 28.04 -9.88 0.80
N ALA A 419 26.76 -9.49 0.68
CA ALA A 419 25.71 -10.42 0.26
C ALA A 419 25.98 -11.02 -1.12
N PRO A 420 25.79 -12.34 -1.31
CA PRO A 420 25.98 -12.96 -2.62
C PRO A 420 24.99 -12.37 -3.64
N VAL A 421 25.50 -11.99 -4.81
CA VAL A 421 24.73 -11.49 -5.95
C VAL A 421 25.02 -12.42 -7.11
N GLY A 422 24.07 -13.25 -7.49
CA GLY A 422 24.19 -14.14 -8.64
C GLY A 422 24.13 -13.38 -9.97
N PHE A 423 24.33 -14.09 -11.08
CA PHE A 423 24.30 -13.51 -12.43
C PHE A 423 22.99 -12.73 -12.70
N SER A 424 21.85 -13.27 -12.30
CA SER A 424 20.53 -12.59 -12.44
C SER A 424 20.48 -11.25 -11.68
N GLY A 425 21.05 -11.20 -10.47
CA GLY A 425 21.10 -9.96 -9.69
C GLY A 425 21.98 -8.89 -10.36
N TRP A 426 23.14 -9.29 -10.89
CA TRP A 426 23.98 -8.37 -11.67
C TRP A 426 23.29 -7.87 -12.92
N LEU A 427 22.58 -8.75 -13.63
CA LEU A 427 21.79 -8.36 -14.79
C LEU A 427 20.74 -7.29 -14.41
N LEU A 428 20.02 -7.49 -13.30
CA LEU A 428 19.02 -6.53 -12.82
C LEU A 428 19.63 -5.17 -12.48
N VAL A 429 20.81 -5.13 -11.85
CA VAL A 429 21.50 -3.88 -11.49
C VAL A 429 21.96 -3.11 -12.72
N VAL A 430 22.42 -3.80 -13.77
CA VAL A 430 22.99 -3.18 -14.97
C VAL A 430 21.92 -2.83 -16.01
N MET A 431 20.79 -3.54 -16.07
CA MET A 431 19.74 -3.31 -17.08
C MET A 431 19.19 -1.89 -17.13
N PRO A 432 18.93 -1.18 -16.01
CA PRO A 432 18.48 0.21 -16.06
C PRO A 432 19.50 1.11 -16.76
N ALA A 433 20.81 0.90 -16.52
CA ALA A 433 21.88 1.66 -17.15
C ALA A 433 22.01 1.33 -18.66
N LEU A 434 21.85 0.07 -19.07
CA LEU A 434 21.83 -0.30 -20.48
C LEU A 434 20.65 0.35 -21.23
N LEU A 435 19.48 0.38 -20.65
CA LEU A 435 18.32 1.09 -21.22
C LEU A 435 18.55 2.60 -21.25
N ALA A 436 19.27 3.15 -20.27
CA ALA A 436 19.65 4.55 -20.25
C ALA A 436 20.64 4.88 -21.39
N VAL A 437 21.63 4.00 -21.69
CA VAL A 437 22.50 4.14 -22.88
C VAL A 437 21.66 4.13 -24.16
N ASN A 438 20.75 3.18 -24.29
CA ASN A 438 19.84 3.12 -25.44
C ASN A 438 19.02 4.41 -25.58
N TYR A 439 18.49 4.95 -24.47
CA TYR A 439 17.74 6.20 -24.48
C TYR A 439 18.61 7.40 -24.91
N CYS A 440 19.84 7.49 -24.41
CA CYS A 440 20.77 8.58 -24.71
C CYS A 440 21.25 8.56 -26.16
N SER A 441 21.46 7.37 -26.75
CA SER A 441 21.97 7.19 -28.11
C SER A 441 20.94 7.55 -29.20
N HIS A 442 19.64 7.46 -28.91
CA HIS A 442 18.58 7.79 -29.85
C HIS A 442 18.23 9.28 -29.86
N ASN A 443 18.70 9.99 -30.87
CA ASN A 443 18.83 11.46 -30.88
C ASN A 443 17.57 12.26 -31.19
N LYS A 444 16.43 11.67 -31.61
CA LYS A 444 15.38 12.50 -32.25
C LYS A 444 13.98 12.49 -31.61
N ARG A 445 13.60 11.48 -30.83
CA ARG A 445 12.28 11.45 -30.15
C ARG A 445 12.39 10.79 -28.77
N PRO A 446 11.72 11.32 -27.73
CA PRO A 446 11.66 10.65 -26.44
C PRO A 446 10.79 9.39 -26.57
N TYR A 447 11.38 8.24 -26.34
CA TYR A 447 10.67 6.97 -26.35
C TYR A 447 10.05 6.70 -24.97
N LEU A 448 8.73 6.92 -24.83
CA LEU A 448 8.02 6.69 -23.56
C LEU A 448 8.15 5.25 -23.07
N PHE A 449 8.16 4.28 -23.96
CA PHE A 449 8.36 2.87 -23.57
C PHE A 449 9.75 2.58 -23.00
N THR A 450 10.79 3.22 -23.52
CA THR A 450 12.15 3.10 -22.94
C THR A 450 12.21 3.77 -21.57
N LEU A 451 11.54 4.91 -21.37
CA LEU A 451 11.44 5.57 -20.08
C LEU A 451 10.72 4.70 -19.04
N THR A 452 9.57 4.13 -19.40
CA THR A 452 8.85 3.19 -18.52
C THR A 452 9.67 1.93 -18.28
N GLY A 453 10.43 1.46 -19.26
CA GLY A 453 11.37 0.34 -19.13
C GLY A 453 12.49 0.61 -18.12
N ILE A 454 13.10 1.81 -18.16
CA ILE A 454 14.11 2.22 -17.15
C ILE A 454 13.52 2.16 -15.75
N VAL A 455 12.31 2.72 -15.55
CA VAL A 455 11.63 2.71 -14.25
C VAL A 455 11.30 1.28 -13.81
N PHE A 456 10.79 0.45 -14.71
CA PHE A 456 10.48 -0.94 -14.47
C PHE A 456 11.70 -1.74 -13.97
N PHE A 457 12.83 -1.63 -14.67
CA PHE A 457 14.04 -2.34 -14.26
C PHE A 457 14.72 -1.72 -13.02
N LEU A 458 14.56 -0.42 -12.77
CA LEU A 458 14.97 0.18 -11.49
C LEU A 458 14.19 -0.43 -10.32
N GLN A 459 12.87 -0.61 -10.45
CA GLN A 459 12.06 -1.26 -9.43
C GLN A 459 12.46 -2.72 -9.23
N LEU A 460 12.65 -3.49 -10.31
CA LEU A 460 13.13 -4.87 -10.21
C LEU A 460 14.51 -4.96 -9.54
N SER A 461 15.41 -4.02 -9.80
CA SER A 461 16.70 -3.95 -9.11
C SER A 461 16.51 -3.69 -7.61
N LEU A 462 15.64 -2.76 -7.26
CA LEU A 462 15.32 -2.45 -5.87
C LEU A 462 14.74 -3.67 -5.15
N ASP A 463 13.73 -4.32 -5.72
CA ASP A 463 13.03 -5.42 -5.09
C ASP A 463 13.84 -6.72 -5.04
N GLY A 464 14.68 -6.96 -6.04
CA GLY A 464 15.45 -8.21 -6.15
C GLY A 464 16.84 -8.16 -5.52
N VAL A 465 17.45 -6.97 -5.43
CA VAL A 465 18.85 -6.84 -4.98
C VAL A 465 18.98 -5.94 -3.76
N TYR A 466 18.45 -4.70 -3.80
CA TYR A 466 18.72 -3.73 -2.75
C TYR A 466 17.85 -3.94 -1.50
N ILE A 467 16.52 -3.94 -1.67
CA ILE A 467 15.57 -3.97 -0.55
C ILE A 467 15.70 -5.24 0.29
N PRO A 468 15.79 -6.46 -0.27
CA PRO A 468 15.91 -7.66 0.56
C PRO A 468 17.12 -7.63 1.48
N LYS A 469 18.27 -7.16 0.99
CA LYS A 469 19.53 -7.10 1.77
C LYS A 469 19.48 -6.05 2.88
N ILE A 470 18.91 -4.87 2.58
CA ILE A 470 18.73 -3.81 3.57
C ILE A 470 17.70 -4.24 4.64
N MET A 471 16.60 -4.86 4.23
CA MET A 471 15.54 -5.26 5.16
C MET A 471 15.95 -6.43 6.05
N GLU A 472 16.89 -7.29 5.62
CA GLU A 472 17.46 -8.33 6.46
C GLU A 472 18.17 -7.78 7.71
N VAL A 473 18.78 -6.59 7.60
CA VAL A 473 19.38 -5.89 8.74
C VAL A 473 18.32 -5.32 9.70
N LYS A 474 17.13 -4.97 9.18
CA LYS A 474 16.07 -4.32 9.97
C LYS A 474 15.10 -5.29 10.62
N THR A 475 14.96 -6.49 10.07
CA THR A 475 13.94 -7.44 10.49
C THR A 475 14.26 -8.11 11.82
N ASP A 476 13.21 -8.47 12.58
CA ASP A 476 13.33 -9.33 13.75
C ASP A 476 13.36 -10.83 13.42
N ARG A 477 13.51 -11.23 12.14
CA ARG A 477 13.64 -12.65 11.75
C ARG A 477 14.83 -13.31 12.43
N GLY A 478 15.97 -12.61 12.48
CA GLY A 478 17.16 -13.09 13.21
C GLY A 478 16.94 -13.23 14.73
N VAL A 479 16.16 -12.31 15.31
CA VAL A 479 15.75 -12.37 16.73
C VAL A 479 14.93 -13.63 17.00
N ALA A 480 13.92 -13.90 16.18
CA ALA A 480 13.10 -15.12 16.32
C ALA A 480 13.93 -16.40 16.17
N ALA A 481 14.84 -16.44 15.19
CA ALA A 481 15.75 -17.58 15.02
C ALA A 481 16.67 -17.81 16.24
N ALA A 482 17.21 -16.73 16.80
CA ALA A 482 18.04 -16.81 18.03
C ALA A 482 17.22 -17.29 19.23
N ILE A 483 15.99 -16.83 19.40
CA ILE A 483 15.08 -17.32 20.45
C ILE A 483 14.81 -18.81 20.26
N GLN A 484 14.52 -19.28 19.05
CA GLN A 484 14.28 -20.70 18.76
C GLN A 484 15.50 -21.59 19.08
N GLN A 485 16.71 -21.07 18.95
CA GLN A 485 17.94 -21.77 19.33
C GLN A 485 18.19 -21.77 20.85
N ALA A 486 17.77 -20.69 21.53
CA ALA A 486 18.01 -20.51 22.96
C ALA A 486 17.04 -21.28 23.87
N ILE A 487 15.88 -21.71 23.36
CA ILE A 487 14.83 -22.37 24.13
C ILE A 487 14.35 -23.67 23.50
N PRO A 488 13.82 -24.62 24.28
CA PRO A 488 13.20 -25.83 23.74
C PRO A 488 12.01 -25.50 22.82
N SER A 489 11.80 -26.31 21.78
CA SER A 489 10.71 -26.13 20.82
C SER A 489 9.31 -26.18 21.46
N SER A 490 9.18 -26.93 22.56
CA SER A 490 7.93 -27.04 23.36
C SER A 490 7.76 -25.96 24.42
N ALA A 491 8.74 -25.06 24.57
CA ALA A 491 8.70 -24.04 25.62
C ALA A 491 7.58 -23.01 25.40
N THR A 492 6.91 -22.64 26.48
CA THR A 492 5.91 -21.58 26.50
C THR A 492 6.61 -20.23 26.49
N ILE A 493 6.22 -19.38 25.53
CA ILE A 493 6.72 -18.00 25.44
C ILE A 493 5.59 -17.06 25.83
N CYS A 494 5.85 -16.21 26.82
CA CYS A 494 4.91 -15.20 27.26
C CYS A 494 5.44 -13.78 26.99
N SER A 495 4.53 -12.83 26.79
CA SER A 495 4.84 -11.41 26.70
C SER A 495 4.20 -10.65 27.87
N TYR A 496 4.79 -9.50 28.20
CA TYR A 496 4.23 -8.60 29.19
C TYR A 496 3.38 -7.52 28.50
N ARG A 497 2.07 -7.57 28.76
CA ARG A 497 1.11 -6.54 28.34
C ARG A 497 0.06 -6.39 29.42
N THR A 498 -0.25 -5.15 29.81
CA THR A 498 -1.37 -4.89 30.72
C THR A 498 -2.55 -4.25 30.00
N ASP A 499 -2.34 -3.55 28.88
CA ASP A 499 -3.42 -2.97 28.10
C ASP A 499 -3.03 -2.82 26.61
N VAL A 500 -3.97 -3.12 25.72
CA VAL A 500 -3.84 -2.99 24.26
C VAL A 500 -3.68 -1.52 23.83
N LEU A 501 -4.22 -0.58 24.62
CA LEU A 501 -4.27 0.84 24.31
C LEU A 501 -3.05 1.63 24.79
N GLU A 502 -2.16 1.05 25.59
CA GLU A 502 -0.96 1.75 26.04
C GLU A 502 0.08 1.83 24.91
N ALA A 503 0.23 3.03 24.37
CA ALA A 503 1.06 3.34 23.19
C ALA A 503 2.55 2.98 23.31
N ASN A 504 3.04 2.69 24.52
CA ASN A 504 4.46 2.46 24.82
C ASN A 504 4.82 1.01 25.07
N ARG A 505 3.87 0.07 25.02
CA ARG A 505 4.15 -1.34 25.31
C ARG A 505 4.57 -2.11 24.07
N MET A 506 5.36 -3.15 24.29
CA MET A 506 5.89 -4.00 23.23
C MET A 506 4.78 -4.78 22.52
N HIS A 507 4.77 -4.71 21.19
CA HIS A 507 3.88 -5.49 20.32
C HIS A 507 4.73 -6.37 19.39
N PRO A 508 5.10 -7.59 19.77
CA PRO A 508 6.08 -8.41 19.07
C PRO A 508 5.48 -9.13 17.85
N PHE A 509 4.80 -8.41 16.94
CA PHE A 509 4.14 -9.01 15.78
C PHE A 509 5.12 -9.70 14.83
N THR A 510 6.27 -9.05 14.55
CA THR A 510 7.26 -9.60 13.63
C THR A 510 7.92 -10.83 14.24
N VAL A 511 8.35 -10.76 15.50
CA VAL A 511 8.91 -11.91 16.21
C VAL A 511 7.88 -13.03 16.32
N ASN A 512 6.63 -12.71 16.66
CA ASN A 512 5.55 -13.69 16.82
C ASN A 512 5.21 -14.39 15.49
N PHE A 513 5.25 -13.68 14.36
CA PHE A 513 5.08 -14.28 13.04
C PHE A 513 6.16 -15.35 12.78
N TYR A 514 7.44 -15.03 12.98
CA TYR A 514 8.54 -15.97 12.76
C TYR A 514 8.64 -17.05 13.85
N LEU A 515 8.00 -16.86 15.00
CA LEU A 515 7.82 -17.89 16.04
C LEU A 515 6.52 -18.70 15.85
N ASN A 516 5.85 -18.57 14.71
CA ASN A 516 4.63 -19.29 14.38
C ASN A 516 3.49 -19.04 15.39
N ASN A 517 3.29 -17.78 15.77
CA ASN A 517 2.20 -17.29 16.64
C ASN A 517 2.19 -17.94 18.04
N ARG A 518 3.38 -18.14 18.63
CA ARG A 518 3.55 -18.84 19.92
C ARG A 518 3.58 -17.91 21.14
N ILE A 519 3.58 -16.60 20.95
CA ILE A 519 3.68 -15.63 22.04
C ILE A 519 2.29 -15.31 22.57
N VAL A 520 2.08 -15.54 23.86
CA VAL A 520 0.81 -15.24 24.56
C VAL A 520 1.07 -14.28 25.73
N PRO A 521 0.26 -13.22 25.93
CA PRO A 521 0.39 -12.35 27.09
C PRO A 521 0.18 -13.11 28.40
N ILE A 522 1.04 -12.85 29.40
CA ILE A 522 1.03 -13.59 30.69
C ILE A 522 -0.29 -13.41 31.45
N ASP A 523 -0.94 -12.26 31.34
CA ASP A 523 -2.23 -11.96 31.98
C ASP A 523 -3.40 -12.74 31.36
N LYS A 524 -3.24 -13.27 30.16
CA LYS A 524 -4.22 -14.11 29.45
C LYS A 524 -4.05 -15.59 29.73
N MET A 525 -2.90 -16.00 30.25
CA MET A 525 -2.67 -17.38 30.66
C MET A 525 -3.43 -17.71 31.93
N LYS A 526 -4.35 -18.68 31.85
CA LYS A 526 -5.12 -19.17 33.01
C LYS A 526 -5.08 -20.69 33.06
N PRO A 527 -4.50 -21.29 34.14
CA PRO A 527 -3.77 -20.66 35.24
C PRO A 527 -2.47 -20.00 34.76
N GLN A 528 -1.95 -19.04 35.51
CA GLN A 528 -0.64 -18.45 35.23
C GLN A 528 0.44 -19.54 35.27
N PRO A 529 1.39 -19.54 34.34
CA PRO A 529 2.41 -20.57 34.24
C PRO A 529 3.39 -20.45 35.42
N LYS A 530 3.73 -21.56 36.07
CA LYS A 530 4.78 -21.58 37.10
C LYS A 530 6.16 -21.25 36.52
N THR A 531 6.37 -21.60 35.26
CA THR A 531 7.61 -21.36 34.53
C THR A 531 7.27 -21.03 33.09
N CYS A 532 7.79 -19.92 32.52
CA CYS A 532 7.75 -19.62 31.09
C CYS A 532 8.91 -18.72 30.67
N TYR A 533 9.10 -18.58 29.38
CA TYR A 533 10.07 -17.64 28.81
C TYR A 533 9.37 -16.32 28.50
N LEU A 534 9.75 -15.27 29.22
CA LEU A 534 9.19 -13.94 29.08
C LEU A 534 9.98 -13.12 28.04
N LEU A 535 9.34 -12.77 26.96
CA LEU A 535 9.86 -11.81 25.98
C LEU A 535 9.36 -10.40 26.34
N VAL A 536 10.28 -9.47 26.57
CA VAL A 536 9.99 -8.13 27.06
C VAL A 536 10.99 -7.11 26.54
N GLY A 537 10.60 -5.84 26.44
CA GLY A 537 11.51 -4.74 26.16
C GLY A 537 12.43 -4.47 27.36
N ASN A 538 13.64 -3.99 27.08
CA ASN A 538 14.66 -3.74 28.10
C ASN A 538 14.23 -2.75 29.19
N ASP A 539 13.29 -1.84 28.89
CA ASP A 539 12.73 -0.84 29.80
C ASP A 539 11.53 -1.34 30.61
N GLU A 540 10.97 -2.51 30.30
CA GLU A 540 9.73 -3.00 30.87
C GLU A 540 9.92 -4.03 32.00
N ILE A 541 11.11 -4.61 32.15
CA ILE A 541 11.36 -5.68 33.10
C ILE A 541 11.13 -5.23 34.56
N LYS A 542 11.46 -3.98 34.90
CA LYS A 542 11.25 -3.43 36.24
C LYS A 542 9.76 -3.28 36.59
N ASP A 543 8.96 -2.87 35.58
CA ASP A 543 7.51 -2.76 35.71
C ASP A 543 6.88 -4.15 35.83
N PHE A 544 7.34 -5.12 35.04
CA PHE A 544 6.92 -6.51 35.14
C PHE A 544 7.15 -7.06 36.58
N GLN A 545 8.35 -6.87 37.15
CA GLN A 545 8.67 -7.34 38.52
C GLN A 545 7.80 -6.67 39.57
N ARG A 546 7.38 -5.42 39.37
CA ARG A 546 6.47 -4.72 40.27
C ARG A 546 5.05 -5.30 40.24
N VAL A 547 4.56 -5.66 39.04
CA VAL A 547 3.20 -6.19 38.83
C VAL A 547 3.12 -7.68 39.18
N TYR A 548 4.20 -8.42 38.95
CA TYR A 548 4.30 -9.87 39.16
C TYR A 548 5.48 -10.19 40.09
N PRO A 549 5.43 -9.80 41.39
CA PRO A 549 6.54 -9.97 42.33
C PRO A 549 6.85 -11.43 42.65
N GLN A 550 5.94 -12.36 42.39
CA GLN A 550 6.14 -13.79 42.58
C GLN A 550 7.16 -14.40 41.63
N TYR A 551 7.39 -13.81 40.45
CA TYR A 551 8.34 -14.35 39.49
C TYR A 551 9.76 -13.82 39.68
N ARG A 552 10.74 -14.72 39.51
CA ARG A 552 12.18 -14.39 39.53
C ARG A 552 12.73 -14.46 38.08
N PRO A 553 12.91 -13.33 37.37
CA PRO A 553 13.40 -13.31 36.01
C PRO A 553 14.92 -13.56 35.98
N ARG A 554 15.35 -14.57 35.22
CA ARG A 554 16.75 -14.84 34.89
C ARG A 554 16.94 -14.57 33.38
N LEU A 555 17.87 -13.67 33.04
CA LEU A 555 18.19 -13.36 31.64
C LEU A 555 18.74 -14.60 30.93
N VAL A 556 18.15 -14.95 29.78
CA VAL A 556 18.55 -16.06 28.92
C VAL A 556 19.20 -15.54 27.65
N TRP A 557 18.62 -14.47 27.07
CA TRP A 557 19.09 -13.91 25.81
C TRP A 557 18.77 -12.41 25.69
N ASP A 558 19.61 -11.67 24.94
CA ASP A 558 19.50 -10.24 24.69
C ASP A 558 19.71 -9.96 23.21
N SER A 559 18.78 -9.24 22.55
CA SER A 559 18.87 -8.93 21.14
C SER A 559 20.03 -7.99 20.79
N GLN A 560 20.48 -7.18 21.74
CA GLN A 560 21.48 -6.12 21.57
C GLN A 560 21.17 -5.10 20.46
N HIS A 561 20.07 -5.30 19.72
CA HIS A 561 19.62 -4.39 18.69
C HIS A 561 18.13 -4.04 18.90
N ARG A 562 17.67 -2.94 18.30
CA ARG A 562 16.29 -2.47 18.40
C ARG A 562 15.37 -3.23 17.48
N SER A 563 14.25 -3.73 18.01
CA SER A 563 13.19 -4.37 17.25
C SER A 563 12.63 -3.44 16.16
N CYS A 564 12.27 -4.01 15.03
CA CYS A 564 11.61 -3.29 13.93
C CYS A 564 10.17 -2.87 14.25
N ASP A 565 9.53 -3.50 15.23
CA ASP A 565 8.15 -3.18 15.62
C ASP A 565 8.05 -1.93 16.51
N ASP A 566 8.77 -1.92 17.63
CA ASP A 566 8.63 -0.90 18.68
C ASP A 566 9.94 -0.16 18.99
N ARG A 567 11.01 -0.46 18.26
CA ARG A 567 12.37 0.09 18.46
C ARG A 567 12.95 -0.14 19.87
N LYS A 568 12.41 -1.11 20.62
CA LYS A 568 12.95 -1.54 21.91
C LYS A 568 13.98 -2.65 21.72
N VAL A 569 14.96 -2.72 22.62
CA VAL A 569 15.87 -3.87 22.70
C VAL A 569 15.11 -4.99 23.39
N LEU A 570 14.99 -6.14 22.70
CA LEU A 570 14.24 -7.30 23.20
C LEU A 570 15.13 -8.17 24.09
N LYS A 571 14.59 -8.60 25.21
CA LYS A 571 15.24 -9.53 26.15
C LYS A 571 14.32 -10.70 26.47
N LEU A 572 14.93 -11.87 26.53
CA LEU A 572 14.25 -13.10 26.91
C LEU A 572 14.69 -13.52 28.31
N TYR A 573 13.75 -13.65 29.22
CA TYR A 573 13.99 -14.11 30.60
C TYR A 573 13.28 -15.43 30.83
N LEU A 574 13.95 -16.35 31.53
CA LEU A 574 13.27 -17.46 32.17
C LEU A 574 12.67 -16.94 33.47
N ILE A 575 11.36 -17.06 33.65
CA ILE A 575 10.67 -16.69 34.87
C ILE A 575 10.15 -17.94 35.55
N ASN A 576 10.39 -18.03 36.88
CA ASN A 576 9.93 -19.10 37.76
C ASN A 576 9.23 -18.45 38.94
N GLU A 577 8.17 -19.09 39.47
CA GLU A 577 7.55 -18.74 40.73
C GLU A 577 8.52 -18.89 41.91
#